data_15f842c8fc29fc0f1472d8fa0b2beff7
#
_entry.id   15f842c8fc29fc0f1472d8fa0b2beff7
#
_cell.length_a   1.000
_cell.length_b   1.000
_cell.length_c   1.000
_cell.angle_alpha   90.00
_cell.angle_beta   90.00
_cell.angle_gamma   90.00
#
_symmetry.space_group_name_H-M   'P 1'
#
loop_
_entity.id
_entity.type
_entity.pdbx_description
1 polymer ?
#
loop_
_entity_poly.entity_id
_entity_poly.type
_entity_poly.pdbx_seq_one_letter_code
_entity_poly.pdbx_strand_id
1 'polypeptide(L)'
;MDAEIKTIDGGFCNSYLIGINGENILVDYGRHDKMQKALNGADISRVLLTHAHRENCADLWLFDREIVAFGDEYGILSDISGYWKKYGLVYESLGTPYVRPPIRQPSKVSKGENCSIAPLAAIGAPGHSPSHTVYLLDSGGVRYAFTGGLIYQGGKLPNLYDCEWDYGYMNGLFETVKSLRLLTACKPDILLPDRSGPILGGTGELAKFADRLDDFAHFLLRDYMASGNETQSFDSKSIDSGFLTKPAGVEGVDEISPNLLRVHKNYSNLYIVICEDHTAFLVDCWANGYSGSGNLPPFSEMMETLAKRYGIIKYRCVLLSHYHGDHLLNYDEMRKNFGAELWVYENMADVVENPFCYKFPATLPYYDRGENSGMSFFETKMPHTAVDRVLSDGEIFAIANHEIKAFHLPGQTDMGCGFYMELDGLRLAFTGDNIYYSPNEAVSGHDCFAVNNRALPEKEGYLKCARVLKELGPDRLMCGHSHIIDKPMPQILRLERFALDLIEKLREFSPETEYEWYADPFWATPEGQIIAKGERGCFVRVKLRNNSESPARFQGCICLPEGFRCFENGFDATLQAGGRLTLAFYVRAEKPVPPGIYPVTADIRRDGVDFGELFDHVICVEGAGFKSGYGL
;
A
#
# COMPACT_ATOMS: atom_id res chain seq x y z
N MET A 1 26.65 -14.00 34.25
CA MET A 1 26.13 -12.83 35.01
C MET A 1 24.63 -12.96 35.01
N ASP A 2 23.99 -12.72 36.14
CA ASP A 2 22.54 -12.81 36.20
C ASP A 2 21.97 -11.41 35.92
N ALA A 3 21.20 -11.28 34.86
CA ALA A 3 20.48 -10.06 34.57
C ALA A 3 19.04 -10.20 35.07
N GLU A 4 18.49 -9.13 35.58
CA GLU A 4 17.07 -9.01 35.86
C GLU A 4 16.38 -8.47 34.61
N ILE A 5 15.43 -9.23 34.06
CA ILE A 5 14.64 -8.81 32.88
C ILE A 5 13.20 -8.60 33.32
N LYS A 6 12.70 -7.39 33.13
CA LYS A 6 11.31 -7.02 33.42
C LYS A 6 10.62 -6.56 32.16
N THR A 7 9.52 -7.22 31.80
CA THR A 7 8.61 -6.76 30.73
C THR A 7 7.76 -5.59 31.24
N ILE A 8 7.71 -4.53 30.48
CA ILE A 8 6.87 -3.34 30.73
C ILE A 8 5.84 -3.27 29.60
N ASP A 9 4.55 -3.27 29.96
CA ASP A 9 3.49 -2.89 29.03
C ASP A 9 3.59 -1.40 28.75
N GLY A 10 4.22 -1.05 27.64
CA GLY A 10 4.39 0.30 27.15
C GLY A 10 3.14 0.86 26.45
N GLY A 11 2.06 0.09 26.34
CA GLY A 11 0.84 0.48 25.65
C GLY A 11 0.90 0.23 24.16
N PHE A 12 1.81 0.87 23.45
CA PHE A 12 2.02 0.65 22.03
C PHE A 12 2.80 -0.65 21.77
N CYS A 13 3.81 -0.89 22.59
CA CYS A 13 4.65 -2.08 22.54
C CYS A 13 5.05 -2.55 23.93
N ASN A 14 5.57 -3.77 24.04
CA ASN A 14 6.34 -4.19 25.19
C ASN A 14 7.73 -3.53 25.15
N SER A 15 8.13 -2.98 26.27
CA SER A 15 9.51 -2.55 26.51
C SER A 15 10.15 -3.48 27.53
N TYR A 16 11.45 -3.72 27.41
CA TYR A 16 12.15 -4.63 28.30
C TYR A 16 13.21 -3.88 29.11
N LEU A 17 13.01 -3.82 30.42
CA LEU A 17 14.00 -3.27 31.33
C LEU A 17 14.98 -4.38 31.73
N ILE A 18 16.26 -4.15 31.49
CA ILE A 18 17.36 -5.08 31.76
C ILE A 18 18.28 -4.43 32.83
N GLY A 19 18.23 -4.97 34.03
CA GLY A 19 19.17 -4.62 35.11
C GLY A 19 20.37 -5.55 35.07
N ILE A 20 21.56 -5.01 34.80
CA ILE A 20 22.78 -5.81 34.69
C ILE A 20 24.01 -4.97 35.05
N ASN A 21 24.92 -5.50 35.86
CA ASN A 21 26.16 -4.82 36.30
C ASN A 21 25.93 -3.43 36.93
N GLY A 22 24.77 -3.18 37.51
CA GLY A 22 24.41 -1.87 38.10
C GLY A 22 23.92 -0.84 37.11
N GLU A 23 23.74 -1.21 35.81
CA GLU A 23 23.11 -0.39 34.80
C GLU A 23 21.69 -0.91 34.48
N ASN A 24 20.81 0.03 34.14
CA ASN A 24 19.49 -0.27 33.59
C ASN A 24 19.46 0.13 32.12
N ILE A 25 19.17 -0.84 31.26
CA ILE A 25 19.03 -0.67 29.79
C ILE A 25 17.59 -0.99 29.40
N LEU A 26 17.02 -0.22 28.50
CA LEU A 26 15.73 -0.53 27.89
C LEU A 26 15.92 -1.07 26.48
N VAL A 27 15.12 -2.06 26.11
CA VAL A 27 14.89 -2.43 24.72
C VAL A 27 13.49 -1.96 24.35
N ASP A 28 13.40 -1.12 23.33
CA ASP A 28 12.23 -0.40 22.85
C ASP A 28 11.58 0.55 23.88
N TYR A 29 10.76 1.49 23.42
CA TYR A 29 10.17 2.53 24.27
C TYR A 29 8.72 2.81 23.87
N GLY A 30 7.80 2.33 24.67
CA GLY A 30 6.37 2.57 24.49
C GLY A 30 5.94 4.00 24.86
N ARG A 31 4.67 4.16 25.23
CA ARG A 31 4.10 5.45 25.68
C ARG A 31 4.87 6.01 26.88
N HIS A 32 5.24 7.26 26.78
CA HIS A 32 6.05 7.91 27.80
C HIS A 32 5.41 7.90 29.19
N ASP A 33 4.12 8.18 29.29
CA ASP A 33 3.38 8.19 30.56
C ASP A 33 3.34 6.81 31.23
N LYS A 34 3.12 5.74 30.45
CA LYS A 34 3.18 4.36 30.96
C LYS A 34 4.60 3.97 31.34
N MET A 35 5.58 4.32 30.52
CA MET A 35 6.99 4.04 30.79
C MET A 35 7.45 4.73 32.09
N GLN A 36 7.16 6.02 32.27
CA GLN A 36 7.53 6.74 33.48
C GLN A 36 6.91 6.11 34.74
N LYS A 37 5.64 5.72 34.66
CA LYS A 37 4.96 5.05 35.79
C LYS A 37 5.59 3.69 36.12
N ALA A 38 5.92 2.89 35.11
CA ALA A 38 6.46 1.54 35.29
C ALA A 38 7.93 1.54 35.77
N LEU A 39 8.71 2.50 35.29
CA LEU A 39 10.12 2.69 35.66
C LEU A 39 10.26 3.26 37.05
N ASN A 40 9.27 3.99 37.59
CA ASN A 40 9.20 4.51 38.96
C ASN A 40 10.51 5.19 39.43
N GLY A 41 11.09 6.02 38.55
CA GLY A 41 12.33 6.75 38.84
C GLY A 41 13.62 5.93 38.68
N ALA A 42 13.57 4.74 38.08
CA ALA A 42 14.78 3.99 37.71
C ALA A 42 15.64 4.84 36.77
N ASP A 43 16.93 4.94 37.05
CA ASP A 43 17.88 5.63 36.18
C ASP A 43 18.21 4.72 35.00
N ILE A 44 17.78 5.13 33.78
CA ILE A 44 18.00 4.39 32.56
C ILE A 44 19.22 4.95 31.84
N SER A 45 20.22 4.13 31.59
CA SER A 45 21.44 4.55 30.90
C SER A 45 21.18 4.82 29.41
N ARG A 46 20.43 3.96 28.75
CA ARG A 46 20.13 4.03 27.30
C ARG A 46 18.91 3.23 26.90
N VAL A 47 18.37 3.56 25.72
CA VAL A 47 17.37 2.75 25.00
C VAL A 47 18.03 2.13 23.78
N LEU A 48 17.85 0.83 23.60
CA LEU A 48 18.23 0.08 22.41
C LEU A 48 16.98 -0.17 21.56
N LEU A 49 16.93 0.34 20.34
CA LEU A 49 15.78 0.13 19.47
C LEU A 49 15.96 -1.13 18.64
N THR A 50 14.92 -1.95 18.59
CA THR A 50 14.84 -3.06 17.65
C THR A 50 14.60 -2.53 16.23
N HIS A 51 13.75 -1.51 16.09
CA HIS A 51 13.44 -0.84 14.83
C HIS A 51 12.74 0.52 15.07
N ALA A 52 12.61 1.32 14.02
CA ALA A 52 12.12 2.69 14.10
C ALA A 52 10.63 2.86 13.74
N HIS A 53 9.80 1.86 13.94
CA HIS A 53 8.36 2.05 13.85
C HIS A 53 7.81 2.79 15.07
N ARG A 54 6.77 3.62 14.85
CA ARG A 54 6.21 4.52 15.88
C ARG A 54 5.78 3.80 17.15
N GLU A 55 5.27 2.59 17.05
CA GLU A 55 4.92 1.78 18.23
C GLU A 55 6.08 1.57 19.20
N ASN A 56 7.33 1.62 18.71
CA ASN A 56 8.53 1.41 19.49
C ASN A 56 9.30 2.71 19.79
N CYS A 57 8.91 3.83 19.21
CA CYS A 57 9.72 5.05 19.28
C CYS A 57 8.94 6.37 19.22
N ALA A 58 7.60 6.38 19.15
CA ALA A 58 6.81 7.62 19.00
C ALA A 58 7.12 8.68 20.05
N ASP A 59 7.28 8.27 21.30
CA ASP A 59 7.50 9.16 22.44
C ASP A 59 8.98 9.36 22.81
N LEU A 60 9.93 8.84 22.03
CA LEU A 60 11.37 8.99 22.31
C LEU A 60 11.86 10.43 22.32
N TRP A 61 11.16 11.36 21.71
CA TRP A 61 11.46 12.78 21.80
C TRP A 61 11.34 13.35 23.23
N LEU A 62 10.64 12.65 24.12
CA LEU A 62 10.51 12.95 25.55
C LEU A 62 11.60 12.29 26.40
N PHE A 63 12.40 11.40 25.82
CA PHE A 63 13.47 10.70 26.50
C PHE A 63 14.79 11.47 26.34
N ASP A 64 15.48 11.73 27.45
CA ASP A 64 16.65 12.62 27.51
C ASP A 64 18.01 11.89 27.61
N ARG A 65 18.04 10.58 27.48
CA ARG A 65 19.23 9.75 27.48
C ARG A 65 19.56 9.24 26.09
N GLU A 66 20.62 8.45 25.98
CA GLU A 66 21.10 7.87 24.75
C GLU A 66 20.07 6.90 24.15
N ILE A 67 19.82 7.03 22.85
CA ILE A 67 18.99 6.15 22.04
C ILE A 67 19.90 5.53 20.97
N VAL A 68 20.01 4.21 20.95
CA VAL A 68 20.88 3.49 20.01
C VAL A 68 20.03 2.84 18.93
N ALA A 69 20.31 3.16 17.66
CA ALA A 69 19.70 2.56 16.49
C ALA A 69 20.77 2.13 15.49
N PHE A 70 20.44 1.18 14.62
CA PHE A 70 21.39 0.61 13.65
C PHE A 70 21.00 0.95 12.21
N GLY A 71 21.96 0.84 11.30
CA GLY A 71 21.76 0.94 9.86
C GLY A 71 21.00 2.19 9.43
N ASP A 72 20.04 1.99 8.53
CA ASP A 72 19.23 3.06 7.95
C ASP A 72 18.30 3.70 8.99
N GLU A 73 17.90 2.95 10.00
CA GLU A 73 17.02 3.45 11.06
C GLU A 73 17.69 4.51 11.93
N TYR A 74 19.01 4.39 12.14
CA TYR A 74 19.79 5.48 12.73
C TYR A 74 19.71 6.74 11.84
N GLY A 75 19.87 6.59 10.53
CA GLY A 75 19.80 7.72 9.59
C GLY A 75 18.43 8.41 9.63
N ILE A 76 17.36 7.63 9.65
CA ILE A 76 15.98 8.12 9.74
C ILE A 76 15.76 8.87 11.06
N LEU A 77 16.11 8.27 12.19
CA LEU A 77 15.90 8.87 13.51
C LEU A 77 16.80 10.08 13.78
N SER A 78 17.93 10.18 13.08
CA SER A 78 18.85 11.32 13.18
C SER A 78 18.33 12.55 12.42
N ASP A 79 17.52 12.37 11.39
CA ASP A 79 16.93 13.43 10.57
C ASP A 79 15.50 13.12 10.15
N ILE A 80 14.58 13.18 11.10
CA ILE A 80 13.14 12.96 10.86
C ILE A 80 12.60 13.96 9.83
N SER A 81 13.06 15.21 9.85
CA SER A 81 12.62 16.23 8.90
C SER A 81 13.05 15.91 7.47
N GLY A 82 14.28 15.43 7.28
CA GLY A 82 14.77 14.97 5.98
C GLY A 82 14.03 13.76 5.46
N TYR A 83 13.74 12.80 6.33
CA TYR A 83 12.91 11.65 6.00
C TYR A 83 11.53 12.10 5.47
N TRP A 84 10.80 12.92 6.23
CA TRP A 84 9.46 13.34 5.83
C TRP A 84 9.43 14.22 4.59
N LYS A 85 10.47 15.00 4.33
CA LYS A 85 10.59 15.73 3.05
C LYS A 85 10.59 14.79 1.85
N LYS A 86 11.22 13.66 1.96
CA LYS A 86 11.25 12.65 0.92
C LYS A 86 9.90 11.94 0.79
N TYR A 87 9.41 11.32 1.85
CA TYR A 87 8.18 10.52 1.84
C TYR A 87 6.89 11.33 1.79
N GLY A 88 6.92 12.56 2.30
CA GLY A 88 5.76 13.42 2.27
C GLY A 88 5.47 14.04 0.92
N LEU A 89 6.44 14.07 0.01
CA LEU A 89 6.23 14.40 -1.39
C LEU A 89 5.68 13.18 -2.14
N VAL A 90 4.78 12.46 -1.55
CA VAL A 90 4.03 11.36 -2.09
C VAL A 90 4.65 10.85 -3.39
N TYR A 91 5.25 9.65 -3.41
CA TYR A 91 5.71 9.00 -4.64
C TYR A 91 7.08 9.39 -5.20
N GLU A 92 7.93 10.05 -4.46
CA GLU A 92 9.34 10.03 -4.84
C GLU A 92 9.92 8.65 -4.51
N SER A 93 10.38 7.94 -5.50
CA SER A 93 11.15 6.71 -5.32
C SER A 93 12.39 7.02 -4.47
N LEU A 94 12.51 6.38 -3.32
CA LEU A 94 13.55 6.69 -2.36
C LEU A 94 14.65 5.65 -2.31
N GLY A 95 14.48 4.56 -3.02
CA GLY A 95 15.41 3.45 -2.98
C GLY A 95 15.50 2.77 -1.60
N THR A 96 14.58 3.05 -0.66
CA THR A 96 14.52 2.43 0.67
C THR A 96 13.08 2.08 1.05
N PRO A 97 12.83 0.92 1.69
CA PRO A 97 11.51 0.55 2.20
C PRO A 97 10.94 1.62 3.13
N TYR A 98 9.63 1.76 3.10
CA TYR A 98 8.94 2.66 4.02
C TYR A 98 9.06 2.16 5.45
N VAL A 99 9.45 3.07 6.33
CA VAL A 99 9.46 2.87 7.77
C VAL A 99 8.47 3.86 8.37
N ARG A 100 7.78 3.53 9.42
CA ARG A 100 6.84 4.42 10.12
C ARG A 100 7.54 5.15 11.27
N PRO A 101 8.44 6.14 10.99
CA PRO A 101 9.22 6.80 12.04
C PRO A 101 8.34 7.74 12.88
N PRO A 102 8.81 8.15 14.04
CA PRO A 102 8.11 9.16 14.85
C PRO A 102 7.96 10.46 14.07
N ILE A 103 6.93 11.24 14.41
CA ILE A 103 6.71 12.56 13.80
C ILE A 103 7.54 13.66 14.44
N ARG A 104 8.14 13.39 15.61
CA ARG A 104 8.95 14.32 16.38
C ARG A 104 10.38 13.81 16.54
N GLN A 105 11.35 14.72 16.43
CA GLN A 105 12.77 14.41 16.46
C GLN A 105 13.22 13.97 17.87
N PRO A 106 13.77 12.77 18.07
CA PRO A 106 14.48 12.38 19.28
C PRO A 106 15.77 13.19 19.43
N SER A 107 16.19 13.46 20.68
CA SER A 107 17.28 14.40 20.94
C SER A 107 18.68 13.80 20.94
N LYS A 108 18.83 12.53 21.27
CA LYS A 108 20.15 11.89 21.53
C LYS A 108 20.26 10.54 20.84
N VAL A 109 20.19 10.54 19.51
CA VAL A 109 20.31 9.30 18.72
C VAL A 109 21.78 9.04 18.41
N SER A 110 22.25 7.86 18.79
CA SER A 110 23.60 7.35 18.52
C SER A 110 23.55 6.17 17.57
N LYS A 111 24.54 6.10 16.67
CA LYS A 111 24.70 4.95 15.77
C LYS A 111 25.28 3.78 16.54
N GLY A 112 24.58 2.65 16.50
CA GLY A 112 25.11 1.39 16.97
C GLY A 112 26.28 0.94 16.10
N GLU A 113 27.44 0.74 16.70
CA GLU A 113 28.63 0.21 16.04
C GLU A 113 28.88 -1.22 16.51
N ASN A 114 29.16 -2.11 15.53
CA ASN A 114 29.64 -3.48 15.75
C ASN A 114 28.93 -4.30 16.85
N CYS A 115 28.00 -5.11 16.43
CA CYS A 115 27.54 -6.39 17.01
C CYS A 115 27.60 -6.62 18.55
N SER A 116 28.10 -5.73 19.36
CA SER A 116 28.08 -5.90 20.82
C SER A 116 27.91 -4.57 21.53
N ILE A 117 26.73 -4.35 22.06
CA ILE A 117 26.49 -3.37 23.11
C ILE A 117 26.56 -4.16 24.41
N ALA A 118 27.78 -4.36 24.91
CA ALA A 118 27.96 -5.20 26.09
C ALA A 118 26.97 -4.81 27.19
N PRO A 119 26.23 -5.76 27.77
CA PRO A 119 26.38 -7.20 27.63
C PRO A 119 25.50 -7.87 26.56
N LEU A 120 24.77 -7.11 25.76
CA LEU A 120 23.92 -7.63 24.70
C LEU A 120 24.68 -7.73 23.37
N ALA A 121 24.38 -8.76 22.60
CA ALA A 121 24.83 -8.88 21.21
C ALA A 121 23.72 -8.41 20.27
N ALA A 122 24.02 -7.44 19.39
CA ALA A 122 23.10 -6.98 18.37
C ALA A 122 23.26 -7.79 17.09
N ILE A 123 22.17 -8.31 16.55
CA ILE A 123 22.10 -9.08 15.32
C ILE A 123 21.21 -8.35 14.31
N GLY A 124 21.75 -7.99 13.16
CA GLY A 124 20.92 -7.46 12.06
C GLY A 124 19.95 -8.53 11.58
N ALA A 125 18.69 -8.22 11.55
CA ALA A 125 17.60 -9.12 11.21
C ALA A 125 16.56 -8.40 10.35
N PRO A 126 16.94 -7.96 9.12
CA PRO A 126 16.03 -7.25 8.22
C PRO A 126 14.79 -8.08 7.89
N GLY A 127 13.69 -7.39 7.60
CA GLY A 127 12.43 -8.01 7.21
C GLY A 127 11.22 -7.16 7.58
N HIS A 128 10.86 -7.11 8.85
CA HIS A 128 9.82 -6.21 9.38
C HIS A 128 10.17 -4.72 9.19
N SER A 129 11.44 -4.41 9.22
CA SER A 129 12.01 -3.14 8.76
C SER A 129 13.40 -3.37 8.16
N PRO A 130 13.95 -2.42 7.36
CA PRO A 130 15.18 -2.64 6.60
C PRO A 130 16.42 -2.91 7.44
N SER A 131 16.51 -2.28 8.60
CA SER A 131 17.65 -2.40 9.52
C SER A 131 17.23 -2.94 10.88
N HIS A 132 16.16 -3.74 10.91
CA HIS A 132 15.67 -4.38 12.13
C HIS A 132 16.80 -5.10 12.85
N THR A 133 16.86 -4.94 14.18
CA THR A 133 17.93 -5.48 15.03
C THR A 133 17.34 -6.32 16.15
N VAL A 134 17.86 -7.52 16.33
CA VAL A 134 17.55 -8.39 17.46
C VAL A 134 18.69 -8.34 18.47
N TYR A 135 18.37 -8.22 19.74
CA TYR A 135 19.36 -8.24 20.81
C TYR A 135 19.35 -9.62 21.49
N LEU A 136 20.53 -10.21 21.64
CA LEU A 136 20.72 -11.46 22.36
C LEU A 136 21.34 -11.18 23.73
N LEU A 137 20.86 -11.87 24.76
CA LEU A 137 21.38 -11.82 26.12
C LEU A 137 21.49 -13.22 26.71
N ASP A 138 22.68 -13.60 27.14
CA ASP A 138 22.90 -14.82 27.92
C ASP A 138 22.84 -14.48 29.42
N SER A 139 21.86 -15.02 30.14
CA SER A 139 21.68 -14.81 31.56
C SER A 139 21.15 -16.08 32.25
N GLY A 140 21.78 -16.48 33.37
CA GLY A 140 21.34 -17.63 34.15
C GLY A 140 21.33 -18.96 33.40
N GLY A 141 22.13 -19.10 32.34
CA GLY A 141 22.15 -20.29 31.47
C GLY A 141 21.03 -20.33 30.44
N VAL A 142 20.26 -19.24 30.29
CA VAL A 142 19.19 -19.06 29.31
C VAL A 142 19.61 -17.98 28.30
N ARG A 143 19.40 -18.25 27.02
CA ARG A 143 19.60 -17.27 25.96
C ARG A 143 18.27 -16.61 25.59
N TYR A 144 18.18 -15.32 25.83
CA TYR A 144 17.04 -14.48 25.46
C TYR A 144 17.31 -13.78 24.13
N ALA A 145 16.25 -13.65 23.30
CA ALA A 145 16.29 -12.83 22.09
C ALA A 145 15.15 -11.81 22.13
N PHE A 146 15.48 -10.52 22.13
CA PHE A 146 14.52 -9.43 22.00
C PHE A 146 14.26 -9.22 20.51
N THR A 147 13.13 -9.74 20.04
CA THR A 147 12.86 -9.93 18.61
C THR A 147 12.09 -8.78 17.95
N GLY A 148 11.65 -7.77 18.73
CA GLY A 148 10.82 -6.70 18.17
C GLY A 148 9.62 -7.24 17.40
N GLY A 149 9.36 -6.69 16.22
CA GLY A 149 8.25 -7.03 15.35
C GLY A 149 8.50 -8.22 14.40
N LEU A 150 9.52 -9.07 14.59
CA LEU A 150 9.79 -10.17 13.66
C LEU A 150 8.82 -11.36 13.77
N ILE A 151 8.39 -11.68 14.98
CA ILE A 151 7.52 -12.83 15.26
C ILE A 151 6.70 -12.58 16.53
N TYR A 152 5.40 -12.89 16.48
CA TYR A 152 4.53 -12.90 17.65
C TYR A 152 4.17 -14.31 18.09
N GLN A 153 3.67 -14.44 19.33
CA GLN A 153 3.30 -15.70 19.92
C GLN A 153 2.33 -16.49 19.01
N GLY A 154 2.61 -17.80 18.86
CA GLY A 154 1.88 -18.67 17.94
C GLY A 154 2.34 -18.58 16.49
N GLY A 155 3.51 -17.99 16.24
CA GLY A 155 4.05 -17.82 14.89
C GLY A 155 3.16 -16.90 14.04
N LYS A 156 2.83 -15.73 14.59
CA LYS A 156 2.05 -14.70 13.92
C LYS A 156 2.96 -13.65 13.32
N LEU A 157 2.55 -13.09 12.17
CA LEU A 157 3.25 -12.00 11.50
C LEU A 157 2.61 -10.68 11.92
N PRO A 158 3.37 -9.71 12.46
CA PRO A 158 2.82 -8.44 12.94
C PRO A 158 2.00 -7.70 11.91
N ASN A 159 2.58 -7.49 10.73
CA ASN A 159 1.96 -6.79 9.64
C ASN A 159 2.56 -7.27 8.30
N LEU A 160 1.71 -7.69 7.38
CA LEU A 160 2.14 -8.13 6.05
C LEU A 160 2.74 -6.98 5.23
N TYR A 161 2.13 -5.79 5.33
CA TYR A 161 2.53 -4.62 4.55
C TYR A 161 3.90 -4.07 4.91
N ASP A 162 4.35 -4.24 6.16
CA ASP A 162 5.70 -3.84 6.56
C ASP A 162 6.79 -4.72 5.91
N CYS A 163 6.42 -5.92 5.48
CA CYS A 163 7.31 -6.84 4.78
C CYS A 163 7.26 -6.72 3.26
N GLU A 164 6.44 -5.84 2.73
CA GLU A 164 6.40 -5.54 1.31
C GLU A 164 7.31 -4.33 1.02
N TRP A 165 8.49 -4.61 0.49
CA TRP A 165 9.49 -3.56 0.23
C TRP A 165 9.52 -3.09 -1.22
N ASP A 166 8.81 -3.79 -2.07
CA ASP A 166 8.79 -3.56 -3.50
C ASP A 166 7.49 -4.03 -4.11
N TYR A 167 7.20 -3.55 -5.29
CA TYR A 167 5.96 -3.88 -5.96
C TYR A 167 5.89 -5.38 -6.29
N GLY A 168 5.21 -6.14 -5.44
CA GLY A 168 4.84 -7.52 -5.68
C GLY A 168 5.91 -8.59 -5.54
N TYR A 169 7.15 -8.26 -5.21
CA TYR A 169 8.22 -9.27 -5.11
C TYR A 169 8.40 -9.85 -3.71
N MET A 170 7.72 -9.31 -2.71
CA MET A 170 7.75 -9.79 -1.32
C MET A 170 9.15 -9.86 -0.70
N ASN A 171 10.06 -8.96 -1.11
CA ASN A 171 11.45 -9.00 -0.66
C ASN A 171 11.59 -8.91 0.85
N GLY A 172 10.76 -8.12 1.52
CA GLY A 172 10.76 -8.05 2.99
C GLY A 172 10.36 -9.37 3.66
N LEU A 173 9.40 -10.13 3.09
CA LEU A 173 9.09 -11.46 3.60
C LEU A 173 10.28 -12.43 3.46
N PHE A 174 10.94 -12.44 2.31
CA PHE A 174 12.12 -13.29 2.11
C PHE A 174 13.29 -12.89 3.01
N GLU A 175 13.49 -11.58 3.25
CA GLU A 175 14.50 -11.12 4.22
C GLU A 175 14.10 -11.53 5.65
N THR A 176 12.81 -11.48 6.00
CA THR A 176 12.33 -11.99 7.29
C THR A 176 12.65 -13.48 7.45
N VAL A 177 12.40 -14.29 6.42
CA VAL A 177 12.74 -15.75 6.45
C VAL A 177 14.22 -15.97 6.67
N LYS A 178 15.10 -15.23 5.97
CA LYS A 178 16.57 -15.32 6.16
C LYS A 178 16.97 -14.94 7.58
N SER A 179 16.38 -13.86 8.11
CA SER A 179 16.63 -13.40 9.48
C SER A 179 16.19 -14.40 10.53
N LEU A 180 15.02 -15.01 10.36
CA LEU A 180 14.52 -16.07 11.25
C LEU A 180 15.44 -17.31 11.23
N ARG A 181 15.93 -17.71 10.06
CA ARG A 181 16.90 -18.82 9.93
C ARG A 181 18.25 -18.48 10.57
N LEU A 182 18.73 -17.24 10.42
CA LEU A 182 19.94 -16.75 11.11
C LEU A 182 19.78 -16.82 12.64
N LEU A 183 18.65 -16.32 13.16
CA LEU A 183 18.34 -16.34 14.58
C LEU A 183 18.17 -17.77 15.11
N THR A 184 17.61 -18.68 14.33
CA THR A 184 17.54 -20.10 14.67
C THR A 184 18.94 -20.68 14.92
N ALA A 185 19.93 -20.30 14.11
CA ALA A 185 21.32 -20.72 14.29
C ALA A 185 21.96 -20.11 15.57
N CYS A 186 21.46 -18.99 16.06
CA CYS A 186 21.88 -18.39 17.34
C CYS A 186 21.36 -19.15 18.58
N LYS A 187 20.41 -20.07 18.40
CA LYS A 187 19.83 -20.96 19.43
C LYS A 187 19.27 -20.22 20.66
N PRO A 188 18.35 -19.27 20.49
CA PRO A 188 17.67 -18.66 21.63
C PRO A 188 16.71 -19.64 22.30
N ASP A 189 16.63 -19.58 23.63
CA ASP A 189 15.71 -20.38 24.44
C ASP A 189 14.34 -19.68 24.54
N ILE A 190 14.36 -18.35 24.69
CA ILE A 190 13.18 -17.52 24.90
C ILE A 190 13.24 -16.33 23.95
N LEU A 191 12.11 -16.08 23.22
CA LEU A 191 11.94 -14.88 22.40
C LEU A 191 11.06 -13.87 23.16
N LEU A 192 11.42 -12.61 23.05
CA LEU A 192 10.78 -11.47 23.70
C LEU A 192 10.35 -10.46 22.62
N PRO A 193 9.14 -10.62 22.05
CA PRO A 193 8.62 -9.74 21.00
C PRO A 193 8.09 -8.42 21.57
N ASP A 194 8.04 -7.40 20.75
CA ASP A 194 7.50 -6.09 21.11
C ASP A 194 5.98 -6.07 21.34
N ARG A 195 5.27 -7.11 20.90
CA ARG A 195 3.89 -7.40 21.27
C ARG A 195 3.72 -8.88 21.55
N SER A 196 2.63 -9.24 22.19
CA SER A 196 2.36 -10.59 22.69
C SER A 196 3.23 -11.00 23.89
N GLY A 197 3.03 -12.21 24.39
CA GLY A 197 3.81 -12.76 25.50
C GLY A 197 5.15 -13.36 25.06
N PRO A 198 6.03 -13.72 26.01
CA PRO A 198 7.26 -14.44 25.73
C PRO A 198 6.99 -15.75 25.00
N ILE A 199 7.88 -16.13 24.09
CA ILE A 199 7.80 -17.39 23.31
C ILE A 199 8.86 -18.35 23.82
N LEU A 200 8.41 -19.44 24.44
CA LEU A 200 9.30 -20.49 24.96
C LEU A 200 9.69 -21.44 23.83
N GLY A 201 10.88 -22.06 23.95
CA GLY A 201 11.41 -22.95 22.91
C GLY A 201 11.80 -22.19 21.63
N GLY A 202 12.33 -21.00 21.79
CA GLY A 202 12.55 -19.99 20.76
C GLY A 202 13.19 -20.52 19.48
N THR A 203 14.23 -21.35 19.59
CA THR A 203 14.88 -21.95 18.42
C THR A 203 13.91 -22.76 17.55
N GLY A 204 13.05 -23.59 18.18
CA GLY A 204 12.08 -24.41 17.45
C GLY A 204 10.95 -23.59 16.84
N GLU A 205 10.50 -22.56 17.54
CA GLU A 205 9.42 -21.68 17.05
C GLU A 205 9.91 -20.79 15.88
N LEU A 206 11.14 -20.29 15.93
CA LEU A 206 11.76 -19.58 14.81
C LEU A 206 11.85 -20.45 13.55
N ALA A 207 12.31 -21.69 13.70
CA ALA A 207 12.45 -22.62 12.57
C ALA A 207 11.08 -22.90 11.90
N LYS A 208 10.07 -23.26 12.72
CA LYS A 208 8.71 -23.53 12.22
C LYS A 208 8.10 -22.30 11.54
N PHE A 209 8.29 -21.13 12.13
CA PHE A 209 7.74 -19.90 11.57
C PHE A 209 8.45 -19.52 10.27
N ALA A 210 9.77 -19.67 10.17
CA ALA A 210 10.53 -19.44 8.95
C ALA A 210 10.03 -20.31 7.79
N ASP A 211 9.79 -21.61 8.03
CA ASP A 211 9.29 -22.51 6.99
C ASP A 211 7.88 -22.12 6.52
N ARG A 212 6.97 -21.83 7.46
CA ARG A 212 5.61 -21.38 7.12
C ARG A 212 5.59 -20.06 6.37
N LEU A 213 6.44 -19.11 6.76
CA LEU A 213 6.52 -17.80 6.13
C LEU A 213 7.12 -17.88 4.72
N ASP A 214 8.10 -18.79 4.52
CA ASP A 214 8.67 -19.09 3.20
C ASP A 214 7.59 -19.65 2.26
N ASP A 215 6.81 -20.63 2.74
CA ASP A 215 5.66 -21.17 2.01
C ASP A 215 4.62 -20.08 1.67
N PHE A 216 4.38 -19.16 2.58
CA PHE A 216 3.44 -18.05 2.35
C PHE A 216 3.97 -17.05 1.32
N ALA A 217 5.24 -16.67 1.37
CA ALA A 217 5.85 -15.79 0.39
C ALA A 217 5.77 -16.39 -1.03
N HIS A 218 6.11 -17.69 -1.15
CA HIS A 218 5.98 -18.40 -2.43
C HIS A 218 4.53 -18.55 -2.88
N PHE A 219 3.58 -18.73 -1.96
CA PHE A 219 2.16 -18.75 -2.29
C PHE A 219 1.69 -17.42 -2.90
N LEU A 220 2.08 -16.28 -2.30
CA LEU A 220 1.72 -14.95 -2.81
C LEU A 220 2.26 -14.71 -4.23
N LEU A 221 3.42 -15.27 -4.56
CA LEU A 221 4.04 -15.14 -5.87
C LEU A 221 3.60 -16.18 -6.90
N ARG A 222 2.94 -17.27 -6.49
CA ARG A 222 2.64 -18.42 -7.36
C ARG A 222 1.92 -18.05 -8.64
N ASP A 223 0.92 -17.21 -8.54
CA ASP A 223 0.07 -16.77 -9.65
C ASP A 223 0.22 -15.26 -9.90
N TYR A 224 1.29 -14.66 -9.39
CA TYR A 224 1.58 -13.27 -9.58
C TYR A 224 2.15 -13.01 -10.98
N MET A 225 1.65 -11.96 -11.62
CA MET A 225 1.98 -11.61 -13.00
C MET A 225 3.49 -11.44 -13.25
N ALA A 226 4.22 -10.84 -12.31
CA ALA A 226 5.65 -10.56 -12.46
C ALA A 226 6.55 -11.74 -12.05
N SER A 227 6.02 -12.83 -11.50
CA SER A 227 6.81 -13.99 -11.07
C SER A 227 7.42 -14.80 -12.21
N GLY A 228 6.97 -14.58 -13.44
CA GLY A 228 7.49 -15.19 -14.65
C GLY A 228 8.51 -14.30 -15.35
N ASN A 229 9.78 -14.48 -15.09
CA ASN A 229 10.91 -13.83 -15.76
C ASN A 229 10.72 -12.34 -16.05
N GLU A 230 11.41 -11.53 -15.30
CA GLU A 230 11.51 -10.07 -15.37
C GLU A 230 11.79 -9.48 -16.76
N THR A 231 12.22 -10.29 -17.70
CA THR A 231 12.57 -9.92 -19.06
C THR A 231 11.48 -10.20 -20.08
N GLN A 232 10.44 -10.92 -19.70
CA GLN A 232 9.24 -10.96 -20.53
C GLN A 232 8.41 -9.72 -20.19
N SER A 233 8.99 -8.56 -20.56
CA SER A 233 8.15 -7.41 -20.86
C SER A 233 6.88 -7.93 -21.51
N PHE A 234 5.74 -7.34 -21.19
CA PHE A 234 4.51 -7.46 -21.96
C PHE A 234 4.78 -6.92 -23.39
N ASP A 235 5.85 -7.42 -24.01
CA ASP A 235 6.24 -7.03 -25.36
C ASP A 235 5.09 -7.45 -26.28
N SER A 236 4.48 -6.44 -26.86
CA SER A 236 3.43 -6.59 -27.84
C SER A 236 3.75 -7.62 -28.94
N LYS A 237 5.02 -7.92 -29.18
CA LYS A 237 5.47 -8.93 -30.12
C LYS A 237 5.26 -10.38 -29.65
N SER A 238 5.17 -10.62 -28.35
CA SER A 238 4.83 -11.93 -27.78
C SER A 238 3.32 -12.13 -27.63
N ILE A 239 2.53 -11.08 -27.87
CA ILE A 239 1.07 -11.11 -27.84
C ILE A 239 0.55 -11.54 -29.23
N ASP A 240 0.98 -12.65 -29.70
CA ASP A 240 0.34 -13.26 -30.87
C ASP A 240 -0.96 -13.94 -30.45
N SER A 241 -1.99 -13.11 -30.34
CA SER A 241 -3.36 -13.55 -30.18
C SER A 241 -3.99 -13.87 -31.53
N GLY A 242 -3.23 -14.40 -32.46
CA GLY A 242 -3.62 -14.63 -33.87
C GLY A 242 -4.99 -15.27 -34.11
N PHE A 243 -5.70 -15.60 -33.04
CA PHE A 243 -7.07 -16.09 -33.05
C PHE A 243 -8.13 -15.06 -32.63
N LEU A 244 -7.76 -14.02 -31.89
CA LEU A 244 -8.74 -13.11 -31.26
C LEU A 244 -8.66 -11.66 -31.75
N THR A 245 -7.54 -11.27 -32.37
CA THR A 245 -7.33 -9.91 -32.85
C THR A 245 -6.75 -9.91 -34.27
N LYS A 246 -6.96 -8.80 -34.98
CA LYS A 246 -6.34 -8.53 -36.28
C LYS A 246 -5.62 -7.19 -36.20
N PRO A 247 -4.40 -7.04 -36.77
CA PRO A 247 -3.76 -5.76 -36.85
C PRO A 247 -4.65 -4.70 -37.52
N ALA A 248 -4.86 -3.57 -36.84
CA ALA A 248 -5.68 -2.48 -37.37
C ALA A 248 -4.98 -1.65 -38.46
N GLY A 249 -3.69 -1.97 -38.76
CA GLY A 249 -2.87 -1.20 -39.69
C GLY A 249 -2.42 0.15 -39.13
N VAL A 250 -2.56 0.33 -37.83
CA VAL A 250 -1.95 1.36 -37.00
C VAL A 250 -1.09 0.63 -35.98
N GLU A 251 0.14 1.08 -35.79
CA GLU A 251 1.09 0.39 -34.92
C GLU A 251 0.58 0.34 -33.47
N GLY A 252 0.60 -0.85 -32.85
CA GLY A 252 0.12 -1.06 -31.49
C GLY A 252 -1.41 -1.08 -31.34
N VAL A 253 -2.15 -1.20 -32.44
CA VAL A 253 -3.62 -1.26 -32.43
C VAL A 253 -4.10 -2.53 -33.13
N ASP A 254 -4.98 -3.25 -32.46
CA ASP A 254 -5.66 -4.44 -32.98
C ASP A 254 -7.17 -4.22 -33.09
N GLU A 255 -7.77 -4.83 -34.09
CA GLU A 255 -9.24 -5.03 -34.20
C GLU A 255 -9.62 -6.33 -33.46
N ILE A 256 -10.44 -6.21 -32.43
CA ILE A 256 -11.01 -7.36 -31.71
C ILE A 256 -12.29 -7.84 -32.41
N SER A 257 -13.10 -6.87 -32.84
CA SER A 257 -14.32 -7.05 -33.62
C SER A 257 -14.52 -5.80 -34.48
N PRO A 258 -15.53 -5.76 -35.38
CA PRO A 258 -15.75 -4.61 -36.24
C PRO A 258 -15.89 -3.27 -35.50
N ASN A 259 -16.41 -3.32 -34.27
CA ASN A 259 -16.69 -2.12 -33.45
C ASN A 259 -15.83 -2.03 -32.19
N LEU A 260 -14.77 -2.85 -32.02
CA LEU A 260 -13.90 -2.84 -30.86
C LEU A 260 -12.43 -2.89 -31.23
N LEU A 261 -11.70 -1.87 -30.83
CA LEU A 261 -10.26 -1.79 -30.98
C LEU A 261 -9.58 -1.94 -29.63
N ARG A 262 -8.38 -2.52 -29.63
CA ARG A 262 -7.45 -2.52 -28.50
C ARG A 262 -6.17 -1.80 -28.89
N VAL A 263 -5.75 -0.86 -28.05
CA VAL A 263 -4.42 -0.26 -28.11
C VAL A 263 -3.59 -0.90 -27.00
N HIS A 264 -2.47 -1.54 -27.33
CA HIS A 264 -1.74 -2.39 -26.38
C HIS A 264 -0.22 -2.18 -26.35
N LYS A 265 0.30 -1.18 -27.04
CA LYS A 265 1.77 -1.06 -27.23
C LYS A 265 2.51 -0.47 -26.04
N ASN A 266 1.81 0.00 -25.01
CA ASN A 266 2.39 0.72 -23.89
C ASN A 266 2.12 0.07 -22.56
N TYR A 267 2.39 -1.09 -22.28
CA TYR A 267 2.23 -1.69 -20.96
C TYR A 267 0.76 -1.95 -20.57
N SER A 268 -0.15 -0.97 -20.62
CA SER A 268 -1.59 -1.14 -20.35
C SER A 268 -2.40 -1.20 -21.65
N ASN A 269 -3.56 -1.84 -21.59
CA ASN A 269 -4.54 -1.87 -22.66
C ASN A 269 -5.51 -0.70 -22.53
N LEU A 270 -5.82 -0.08 -23.66
CA LEU A 270 -6.91 0.86 -23.83
C LEU A 270 -7.86 0.27 -24.87
N TYR A 271 -9.15 0.32 -24.62
CA TYR A 271 -10.16 -0.18 -25.56
C TYR A 271 -10.98 0.98 -26.12
N ILE A 272 -11.27 0.93 -27.42
CA ILE A 272 -12.12 1.91 -28.11
C ILE A 272 -13.33 1.17 -28.66
N VAL A 273 -14.50 1.55 -28.19
CA VAL A 273 -15.79 1.05 -28.70
C VAL A 273 -16.36 2.07 -29.67
N ILE A 274 -16.63 1.63 -30.89
CA ILE A 274 -17.17 2.43 -31.98
C ILE A 274 -18.68 2.22 -32.03
N CYS A 275 -19.46 3.31 -31.98
CA CYS A 275 -20.90 3.27 -31.98
C CYS A 275 -21.47 3.40 -33.40
N GLU A 276 -22.73 2.96 -33.61
CA GLU A 276 -23.42 3.05 -34.92
C GLU A 276 -23.56 4.47 -35.45
N ASP A 277 -23.61 5.47 -34.55
CA ASP A 277 -23.67 6.88 -34.91
C ASP A 277 -22.29 7.51 -35.21
N HIS A 278 -21.29 6.68 -35.42
CA HIS A 278 -19.89 7.07 -35.64
C HIS A 278 -19.23 7.84 -34.48
N THR A 279 -19.81 7.80 -33.31
CA THR A 279 -19.09 8.25 -32.09
C THR A 279 -18.35 7.07 -31.46
N ALA A 280 -17.46 7.35 -30.53
CA ALA A 280 -16.76 6.31 -29.78
C ALA A 280 -16.62 6.67 -28.33
N PHE A 281 -16.40 5.69 -27.48
CA PHE A 281 -15.95 5.87 -26.10
C PHE A 281 -14.78 4.93 -25.79
N LEU A 282 -14.06 5.26 -24.74
CA LEU A 282 -12.88 4.50 -24.32
C LEU A 282 -13.16 3.80 -23.00
N VAL A 283 -12.49 2.65 -22.81
CA VAL A 283 -12.26 2.09 -21.49
C VAL A 283 -10.78 2.21 -21.21
N ASP A 284 -10.47 2.96 -20.15
CA ASP A 284 -9.15 3.43 -19.75
C ASP A 284 -8.49 4.42 -20.72
N CYS A 285 -7.46 5.06 -20.27
CA CYS A 285 -6.78 6.12 -21.02
C CYS A 285 -5.27 6.16 -20.70
N TRP A 286 -4.63 5.12 -21.01
CA TRP A 286 -3.20 4.92 -21.23
C TRP A 286 -2.23 6.05 -20.76
N ALA A 287 -0.96 5.77 -20.51
CA ALA A 287 0.06 6.77 -20.19
C ALA A 287 1.15 6.84 -21.27
N ASN A 288 1.48 8.07 -21.71
CA ASN A 288 2.67 8.29 -22.53
C ASN A 288 3.92 8.33 -21.63
N GLY A 289 5.03 7.85 -22.16
CA GLY A 289 6.33 8.07 -21.54
C GLY A 289 6.82 6.91 -20.66
N TYR A 290 6.12 5.81 -20.62
CA TYR A 290 6.65 4.57 -20.04
C TYR A 290 7.89 4.09 -20.81
N SER A 291 8.90 3.64 -20.08
CA SER A 291 10.09 3.03 -20.66
C SER A 291 9.68 1.83 -21.52
N GLY A 292 9.90 1.91 -22.82
CA GLY A 292 9.47 0.87 -23.78
C GLY A 292 8.44 1.33 -24.80
N SER A 293 7.83 2.50 -24.65
CA SER A 293 6.90 3.06 -25.65
C SER A 293 7.53 3.31 -27.03
N GLY A 294 8.85 3.27 -27.10
CA GLY A 294 9.58 3.44 -28.37
C GLY A 294 9.23 4.75 -29.08
N ASN A 295 9.31 4.75 -30.41
CA ASN A 295 8.94 5.90 -31.26
C ASN A 295 7.43 5.92 -31.58
N LEU A 296 6.56 5.75 -30.55
CA LEU A 296 5.12 5.92 -30.79
C LEU A 296 4.79 7.38 -31.09
N PRO A 297 3.85 7.62 -32.01
CA PRO A 297 3.31 8.96 -32.20
C PRO A 297 2.72 9.50 -30.88
N PRO A 298 2.62 10.81 -30.69
CA PRO A 298 1.87 11.39 -29.59
C PRO A 298 0.48 10.78 -29.50
N PHE A 299 -0.03 10.61 -28.28
CA PHE A 299 -1.32 9.95 -28.05
C PHE A 299 -2.46 10.58 -28.86
N SER A 300 -2.55 11.89 -28.89
CA SER A 300 -3.55 12.63 -29.69
C SER A 300 -3.44 12.36 -31.20
N GLU A 301 -2.23 12.25 -31.74
CA GLU A 301 -2.01 11.93 -33.16
C GLU A 301 -2.49 10.52 -33.53
N MET A 302 -2.24 9.56 -32.64
CA MET A 302 -2.76 8.20 -32.78
C MET A 302 -4.29 8.20 -32.77
N MET A 303 -4.92 8.90 -31.82
CA MET A 303 -6.37 8.98 -31.72
C MET A 303 -7.00 9.68 -32.95
N GLU A 304 -6.36 10.71 -33.50
CA GLU A 304 -6.78 11.33 -34.76
C GLU A 304 -6.66 10.37 -35.96
N THR A 305 -5.59 9.59 -36.01
CA THR A 305 -5.37 8.60 -37.06
C THR A 305 -6.46 7.53 -37.01
N LEU A 306 -6.81 7.03 -35.82
CA LEU A 306 -7.90 6.09 -35.63
C LEU A 306 -9.25 6.71 -35.97
N ALA A 307 -9.50 7.95 -35.58
CA ALA A 307 -10.73 8.65 -35.94
C ALA A 307 -10.92 8.74 -37.46
N LYS A 308 -9.88 9.13 -38.20
CA LYS A 308 -9.92 9.18 -39.68
C LYS A 308 -10.14 7.80 -40.30
N ARG A 309 -9.43 6.77 -39.79
CA ARG A 309 -9.49 5.43 -40.35
C ARG A 309 -10.84 4.75 -40.15
N TYR A 310 -11.44 4.92 -38.96
CA TYR A 310 -12.70 4.25 -38.59
C TYR A 310 -13.92 5.17 -38.70
N GLY A 311 -13.73 6.39 -39.21
CA GLY A 311 -14.82 7.37 -39.36
C GLY A 311 -15.41 7.88 -38.05
N ILE A 312 -14.63 7.88 -36.97
CA ILE A 312 -15.08 8.37 -35.67
C ILE A 312 -15.17 9.89 -35.72
N ILE A 313 -16.37 10.42 -35.48
CA ILE A 313 -16.65 11.85 -35.53
C ILE A 313 -16.51 12.53 -34.17
N LYS A 314 -16.59 11.77 -33.07
CA LYS A 314 -16.47 12.27 -31.70
C LYS A 314 -16.09 11.15 -30.74
N TYR A 315 -15.14 11.40 -29.85
CA TYR A 315 -14.94 10.62 -28.63
C TYR A 315 -15.82 11.21 -27.53
N ARG A 316 -16.74 10.42 -26.96
CA ARG A 316 -17.73 10.89 -25.98
C ARG A 316 -17.15 10.97 -24.58
N CYS A 317 -16.60 9.87 -24.10
CA CYS A 317 -16.09 9.75 -22.76
C CYS A 317 -15.02 8.66 -22.63
N VAL A 318 -14.34 8.69 -21.51
CA VAL A 318 -13.47 7.64 -20.98
C VAL A 318 -14.16 7.05 -19.77
N LEU A 319 -14.36 5.74 -19.77
CA LEU A 319 -14.78 4.93 -18.62
C LEU A 319 -13.53 4.44 -17.90
N LEU A 320 -13.31 4.84 -16.67
CA LEU A 320 -12.09 4.48 -15.94
C LEU A 320 -12.29 3.21 -15.11
N SER A 321 -11.45 2.20 -15.33
CA SER A 321 -11.52 0.93 -14.58
C SER A 321 -10.95 1.09 -13.16
N HIS A 322 -9.85 1.81 -13.00
CA HIS A 322 -9.22 2.12 -11.72
C HIS A 322 -8.28 3.32 -11.83
N TYR A 323 -7.80 3.84 -10.70
CA TYR A 323 -7.10 5.12 -10.62
C TYR A 323 -5.60 5.07 -10.92
N HIS A 324 -5.03 3.95 -11.35
CA HIS A 324 -3.60 3.87 -11.66
C HIS A 324 -3.23 4.75 -12.85
N GLY A 325 -2.02 5.33 -12.78
CA GLY A 325 -1.59 6.33 -13.74
C GLY A 325 -1.53 5.84 -15.18
N ASP A 326 -1.15 4.60 -15.38
CA ASP A 326 -1.11 3.98 -16.71
C ASP A 326 -2.50 3.72 -17.34
N HIS A 327 -3.58 3.98 -16.61
CA HIS A 327 -4.95 3.96 -17.08
C HIS A 327 -5.61 5.34 -17.18
N LEU A 328 -4.96 6.40 -16.65
CA LEU A 328 -5.57 7.73 -16.54
C LEU A 328 -4.73 8.87 -17.15
N LEU A 329 -3.40 8.79 -17.16
CA LEU A 329 -2.55 9.98 -17.37
C LEU A 329 -2.69 10.67 -18.72
N ASN A 330 -3.13 9.98 -19.78
CA ASN A 330 -3.41 10.64 -21.07
C ASN A 330 -4.81 11.25 -21.19
N TYR A 331 -5.63 11.15 -20.14
CA TYR A 331 -6.98 11.70 -20.19
C TYR A 331 -6.98 13.22 -20.42
N ASP A 332 -5.99 13.95 -19.93
CA ASP A 332 -5.88 15.39 -20.19
C ASP A 332 -5.79 15.70 -21.68
N GLU A 333 -5.11 14.87 -22.48
CA GLU A 333 -5.09 15.01 -23.94
C GLU A 333 -6.46 14.70 -24.54
N MET A 334 -7.18 13.69 -24.05
CA MET A 334 -8.54 13.37 -24.50
C MET A 334 -9.52 14.49 -24.24
N ARG A 335 -9.46 15.07 -23.05
CA ARG A 335 -10.29 16.23 -22.69
C ARG A 335 -9.96 17.46 -23.56
N LYS A 336 -8.69 17.80 -23.64
CA LYS A 336 -8.21 19.01 -24.33
C LYS A 336 -8.44 18.96 -25.83
N ASN A 337 -8.13 17.84 -26.49
CA ASN A 337 -8.11 17.75 -27.95
C ASN A 337 -9.43 17.23 -28.53
N PHE A 338 -10.18 16.44 -27.77
CA PHE A 338 -11.39 15.78 -28.25
C PHE A 338 -12.64 16.10 -27.43
N GLY A 339 -12.51 16.80 -26.29
CA GLY A 339 -13.64 17.16 -25.42
C GLY A 339 -14.34 15.94 -24.81
N ALA A 340 -13.61 14.84 -24.62
CA ALA A 340 -14.14 13.64 -23.98
C ALA A 340 -14.36 13.85 -22.49
N GLU A 341 -15.48 13.34 -21.97
CA GLU A 341 -15.80 13.35 -20.54
C GLU A 341 -15.08 12.23 -19.80
N LEU A 342 -14.80 12.39 -18.49
CA LEU A 342 -14.32 11.33 -17.62
C LEU A 342 -15.47 10.80 -16.75
N TRP A 343 -15.77 9.52 -16.89
CA TRP A 343 -16.77 8.84 -16.08
C TRP A 343 -16.10 7.83 -15.17
N VAL A 344 -16.31 7.97 -13.88
CA VAL A 344 -15.64 7.12 -12.88
C VAL A 344 -16.66 6.50 -11.93
N TYR A 345 -16.26 5.40 -11.31
CA TYR A 345 -17.07 4.74 -10.29
C TYR A 345 -17.05 5.52 -8.97
N GLU A 346 -18.15 5.52 -8.23
CA GLU A 346 -18.41 6.38 -7.07
C GLU A 346 -17.34 6.38 -5.99
N ASN A 347 -16.74 5.22 -5.68
CA ASN A 347 -15.70 5.14 -4.66
C ASN A 347 -14.32 5.64 -5.13
N MET A 348 -14.16 5.87 -6.42
CA MET A 348 -12.92 6.31 -7.06
C MET A 348 -12.91 7.82 -7.37
N ALA A 349 -14.09 8.45 -7.45
CA ALA A 349 -14.21 9.85 -7.87
C ALA A 349 -13.34 10.79 -7.04
N ASP A 350 -13.42 10.69 -5.72
CA ASP A 350 -12.66 11.56 -4.81
C ASP A 350 -11.14 11.34 -4.92
N VAL A 351 -10.67 10.10 -5.16
CA VAL A 351 -9.25 9.82 -5.35
C VAL A 351 -8.71 10.40 -6.66
N VAL A 352 -9.52 10.41 -7.70
CA VAL A 352 -9.16 10.97 -9.01
C VAL A 352 -9.16 12.49 -8.96
N GLU A 353 -10.13 13.09 -8.25
CA GLU A 353 -10.20 14.54 -8.08
C GLU A 353 -9.20 15.07 -7.06
N ASN A 354 -8.91 14.33 -5.99
CA ASN A 354 -8.07 14.78 -4.88
C ASN A 354 -7.03 13.72 -4.49
N PRO A 355 -6.13 13.30 -5.38
CA PRO A 355 -5.21 12.20 -5.13
C PRO A 355 -4.30 12.45 -3.91
N PHE A 356 -3.97 13.72 -3.62
CA PHE A 356 -3.17 14.08 -2.46
C PHE A 356 -3.81 13.72 -1.11
N CYS A 357 -5.13 13.67 -1.03
CA CYS A 357 -5.85 13.31 0.19
C CYS A 357 -5.75 11.83 0.54
N TYR A 358 -5.26 10.99 -0.37
CA TYR A 358 -5.21 9.55 -0.20
C TYR A 358 -3.81 9.07 0.17
N LYS A 359 -3.73 8.17 1.14
CA LYS A 359 -2.54 7.41 1.43
C LYS A 359 -2.62 6.08 0.69
N PHE A 360 -1.69 5.91 -0.21
CA PHE A 360 -1.46 4.61 -0.85
C PHE A 360 -0.53 3.77 0.01
N PRO A 361 -0.52 2.43 -0.15
CA PRO A 361 0.45 1.59 0.52
C PRO A 361 1.87 2.08 0.29
N ALA A 362 2.69 2.02 1.33
CA ALA A 362 3.97 2.71 1.39
C ALA A 362 5.02 2.22 0.38
N THR A 363 4.85 1.02 -0.13
CA THR A 363 5.78 0.38 -1.05
C THR A 363 5.61 0.82 -2.50
N LEU A 364 4.53 1.53 -2.81
CA LEU A 364 4.29 2.02 -4.17
C LEU A 364 5.32 3.02 -4.69
N PRO A 365 5.92 3.89 -3.86
CA PRO A 365 7.02 4.76 -4.29
C PRO A 365 8.29 4.00 -4.65
N TYR A 366 8.33 2.72 -4.36
CA TYR A 366 9.55 1.93 -4.30
C TYR A 366 10.00 1.33 -5.62
N TYR A 367 9.20 1.41 -6.65
CA TYR A 367 9.50 0.77 -7.90
C TYR A 367 10.47 1.56 -8.77
N ASP A 368 11.70 1.78 -8.28
CA ASP A 368 12.80 2.27 -9.09
C ASP A 368 13.88 1.19 -9.21
N ARG A 369 13.85 0.44 -10.28
CA ARG A 369 14.91 -0.50 -10.64
C ARG A 369 15.92 0.16 -11.58
N GLY A 370 16.53 1.25 -11.12
CA GLY A 370 17.63 1.89 -11.82
C GLY A 370 17.23 3.10 -12.67
N GLU A 371 18.21 3.81 -13.12
CA GLU A 371 18.17 5.14 -13.74
C GLU A 371 17.23 5.30 -14.97
N ASN A 372 16.57 4.24 -15.41
CA ASN A 372 15.73 4.23 -16.61
C ASN A 372 14.37 3.56 -16.44
N SER A 373 14.02 3.11 -15.26
CA SER A 373 12.76 2.40 -15.08
C SER A 373 11.61 3.33 -14.76
N GLY A 374 11.43 4.45 -15.37
CA GLY A 374 10.32 5.42 -15.20
C GLY A 374 8.92 4.82 -14.91
N MET A 375 8.87 3.76 -14.15
CA MET A 375 7.71 2.98 -13.78
C MET A 375 7.28 3.22 -12.34
N SER A 376 7.31 4.46 -11.91
CA SER A 376 6.53 4.86 -10.77
C SER A 376 5.08 5.03 -11.26
N PHE A 377 4.28 4.01 -11.09
CA PHE A 377 2.83 4.08 -11.35
C PHE A 377 2.16 5.17 -10.52
N PHE A 378 2.86 5.66 -9.54
CA PHE A 378 2.43 6.55 -8.50
C PHE A 378 3.36 7.73 -8.35
N GLU A 379 4.04 8.09 -9.45
CA GLU A 379 4.75 9.35 -9.42
C GLU A 379 3.83 10.45 -8.93
N THR A 380 4.38 11.32 -8.13
CA THR A 380 3.88 12.57 -7.56
C THR A 380 2.98 13.40 -8.45
N LYS A 381 2.61 12.90 -9.57
CA LYS A 381 1.99 13.65 -10.66
C LYS A 381 0.68 13.05 -11.13
N MET A 382 0.00 12.26 -10.27
CA MET A 382 -1.42 12.07 -10.51
C MET A 382 -2.07 13.44 -10.44
N PRO A 383 -2.40 14.09 -11.57
CA PRO A 383 -2.97 15.41 -11.54
C PRO A 383 -4.34 15.34 -10.92
N HIS A 384 -4.76 16.42 -10.25
CA HIS A 384 -6.16 16.65 -9.99
C HIS A 384 -6.93 16.58 -11.32
N THR A 385 -7.78 15.58 -11.47
CA THR A 385 -8.52 15.34 -12.71
C THR A 385 -10.01 15.46 -12.43
N ALA A 386 -10.64 16.47 -13.00
CA ALA A 386 -12.07 16.67 -12.81
C ALA A 386 -12.89 15.53 -13.40
N VAL A 387 -13.85 15.03 -12.62
CA VAL A 387 -14.79 13.98 -12.99
C VAL A 387 -16.06 14.60 -13.55
N ASP A 388 -16.51 14.15 -14.71
CA ASP A 388 -17.73 14.68 -15.35
C ASP A 388 -18.98 13.88 -14.95
N ARG A 389 -18.83 12.57 -14.70
CA ARG A 389 -19.92 11.71 -14.25
C ARG A 389 -19.42 10.66 -13.27
N VAL A 390 -20.20 10.49 -12.19
CA VAL A 390 -20.01 9.42 -11.21
C VAL A 390 -21.01 8.31 -11.49
N LEU A 391 -20.52 7.06 -11.54
CA LEU A 391 -21.31 5.86 -11.78
C LEU A 391 -21.48 5.09 -10.48
N SER A 392 -22.68 4.54 -10.25
CA SER A 392 -22.99 3.75 -9.05
C SER A 392 -22.89 2.24 -9.31
N ASP A 393 -22.81 1.45 -8.21
CA ASP A 393 -22.74 -0.01 -8.31
C ASP A 393 -24.02 -0.59 -8.93
N GLY A 394 -23.85 -1.40 -9.98
CA GLY A 394 -24.94 -2.00 -10.73
C GLY A 394 -25.67 -1.05 -11.68
N GLU A 395 -25.20 0.20 -11.82
CA GLU A 395 -25.82 1.17 -12.75
C GLU A 395 -25.76 0.66 -14.18
N ILE A 396 -26.93 0.71 -14.85
CA ILE A 396 -27.05 0.44 -16.27
C ILE A 396 -27.30 1.79 -16.97
N PHE A 397 -26.44 2.10 -17.91
CA PHE A 397 -26.50 3.33 -18.69
C PHE A 397 -26.25 3.08 -20.17
N ALA A 398 -26.62 4.04 -21.01
CA ALA A 398 -26.41 3.95 -22.45
C ALA A 398 -25.38 4.98 -22.93
N ILE A 399 -24.51 4.52 -23.85
CA ILE A 399 -23.68 5.39 -24.68
C ILE A 399 -24.06 5.07 -26.13
N ALA A 400 -24.69 6.05 -26.82
CA ALA A 400 -25.31 5.84 -28.12
C ALA A 400 -26.26 4.62 -28.10
N ASN A 401 -25.98 3.59 -28.91
CA ASN A 401 -26.78 2.38 -29.02
C ASN A 401 -26.35 1.25 -28.06
N HIS A 402 -25.32 1.44 -27.24
CA HIS A 402 -24.78 0.41 -26.34
C HIS A 402 -25.29 0.61 -24.92
N GLU A 403 -25.87 -0.44 -24.35
CA GLU A 403 -26.19 -0.54 -22.94
C GLU A 403 -24.98 -1.12 -22.20
N ILE A 404 -24.56 -0.45 -21.12
CA ILE A 404 -23.36 -0.79 -20.35
C ILE A 404 -23.77 -0.87 -18.89
N LYS A 405 -23.32 -1.91 -18.18
CA LYS A 405 -23.45 -2.05 -16.74
C LYS A 405 -22.11 -1.77 -16.08
N ALA A 406 -22.07 -0.77 -15.19
CA ALA A 406 -20.96 -0.56 -14.26
C ALA A 406 -21.16 -1.37 -12.99
N PHE A 407 -20.09 -1.90 -12.42
CA PHE A 407 -20.16 -2.67 -11.19
C PHE A 407 -18.84 -2.61 -10.43
N HIS A 408 -18.91 -2.71 -9.11
CA HIS A 408 -17.74 -2.79 -8.26
C HIS A 408 -16.96 -4.07 -8.53
N LEU A 409 -15.76 -3.95 -9.05
CA LEU A 409 -14.86 -5.05 -9.36
C LEU A 409 -13.51 -4.86 -8.66
N PRO A 410 -13.45 -5.02 -7.33
CA PRO A 410 -12.22 -4.87 -6.59
C PRO A 410 -11.31 -6.08 -6.81
N GLY A 411 -10.02 -5.90 -6.57
CA GLY A 411 -9.03 -6.98 -6.71
C GLY A 411 -7.64 -6.41 -6.55
N GLN A 412 -7.06 -5.92 -7.63
CA GLN A 412 -5.81 -5.17 -7.58
C GLN A 412 -5.96 -3.90 -6.73
N THR A 413 -7.08 -3.20 -6.84
CA THR A 413 -7.46 -2.10 -5.95
C THR A 413 -8.83 -2.36 -5.32
N ASP A 414 -9.08 -1.79 -4.13
CA ASP A 414 -10.38 -1.83 -3.48
C ASP A 414 -11.43 -0.96 -4.18
N MET A 415 -11.01 -0.06 -5.08
CA MET A 415 -11.84 0.90 -5.81
C MET A 415 -12.09 0.52 -7.27
N GLY A 416 -11.65 -0.66 -7.70
CA GLY A 416 -11.80 -1.10 -9.09
C GLY A 416 -13.25 -1.16 -9.56
N CYS A 417 -13.47 -0.81 -10.83
CA CYS A 417 -14.75 -0.88 -11.50
C CYS A 417 -14.64 -1.77 -12.74
N GLY A 418 -15.63 -2.63 -12.95
CA GLY A 418 -15.80 -3.37 -14.19
C GLY A 418 -16.92 -2.78 -15.02
N PHE A 419 -16.82 -2.98 -16.35
CA PHE A 419 -17.88 -2.63 -17.30
C PHE A 419 -18.28 -3.88 -18.07
N TYR A 420 -19.59 -4.11 -18.17
CA TYR A 420 -20.13 -5.25 -18.90
C TYR A 420 -21.08 -4.77 -19.98
N MET A 421 -20.92 -5.33 -21.19
CA MET A 421 -21.78 -4.99 -22.33
C MET A 421 -21.84 -6.15 -23.34
N GLU A 422 -22.86 -6.12 -24.18
CA GLU A 422 -22.90 -6.93 -25.42
C GLU A 422 -22.42 -6.09 -26.60
N LEU A 423 -21.46 -6.61 -27.33
CA LEU A 423 -20.92 -5.97 -28.52
C LEU A 423 -20.59 -7.03 -29.59
N ASP A 424 -21.06 -6.81 -30.80
CA ASP A 424 -20.84 -7.71 -31.95
C ASP A 424 -21.18 -9.20 -31.65
N GLY A 425 -22.24 -9.42 -30.84
CA GLY A 425 -22.74 -10.75 -30.47
C GLY A 425 -21.93 -11.44 -29.38
N LEU A 426 -21.03 -10.73 -28.68
CA LEU A 426 -20.24 -11.22 -27.56
C LEU A 426 -20.55 -10.45 -26.28
N ARG A 427 -20.62 -11.17 -25.17
CA ARG A 427 -20.68 -10.60 -23.82
C ARG A 427 -19.28 -10.31 -23.33
N LEU A 428 -18.97 -9.04 -23.15
CA LEU A 428 -17.65 -8.55 -22.80
C LEU A 428 -17.64 -8.00 -21.37
N ALA A 429 -16.60 -8.32 -20.59
CA ALA A 429 -16.35 -7.68 -19.31
C ALA A 429 -14.95 -7.04 -19.34
N PHE A 430 -14.90 -5.72 -19.12
CA PHE A 430 -13.68 -4.97 -18.95
C PHE A 430 -13.31 -5.00 -17.47
N THR A 431 -12.12 -5.52 -17.14
CA THR A 431 -11.77 -5.91 -15.77
C THR A 431 -10.68 -5.06 -15.13
N GLY A 432 -10.13 -4.09 -15.87
CA GLY A 432 -8.90 -3.45 -15.40
C GLY A 432 -7.82 -4.50 -15.11
N ASP A 433 -7.09 -4.33 -14.05
CA ASP A 433 -5.89 -5.11 -13.73
C ASP A 433 -6.14 -6.31 -12.80
N ASN A 434 -7.38 -6.75 -12.69
CA ASN A 434 -7.71 -7.83 -11.75
C ASN A 434 -7.29 -9.22 -12.22
N ILE A 435 -7.25 -9.45 -13.51
CA ILE A 435 -6.86 -10.73 -14.10
C ILE A 435 -5.94 -10.50 -15.29
N TYR A 436 -4.91 -11.30 -15.35
CA TYR A 436 -3.91 -11.31 -16.41
C TYR A 436 -3.88 -12.67 -17.10
N TYR A 437 -3.59 -12.67 -18.38
CA TYR A 437 -3.48 -13.90 -19.13
C TYR A 437 -2.37 -13.82 -20.18
N SER A 438 -1.59 -14.88 -20.24
CA SER A 438 -0.68 -15.15 -21.35
C SER A 438 -0.88 -16.60 -21.81
N PRO A 439 -0.73 -16.90 -23.09
CA PRO A 439 -0.62 -18.28 -23.56
C PRO A 439 0.50 -19.08 -22.86
N ASN A 440 1.51 -18.40 -22.38
CA ASN A 440 2.48 -18.96 -21.44
C ASN A 440 1.91 -18.85 -20.01
N GLU A 441 1.50 -19.97 -19.42
CA GLU A 441 0.87 -20.03 -18.09
C GLU A 441 1.71 -19.38 -16.99
N ALA A 442 3.04 -19.24 -17.18
CA ALA A 442 3.94 -18.62 -16.22
C ALA A 442 3.66 -17.13 -15.95
N VAL A 443 2.90 -16.46 -16.81
CA VAL A 443 2.55 -15.04 -16.67
C VAL A 443 1.04 -14.80 -16.64
N SER A 444 0.27 -15.84 -16.37
CA SER A 444 -1.19 -15.76 -16.19
C SER A 444 -1.50 -15.74 -14.71
N GLY A 445 -2.41 -14.87 -14.28
CA GLY A 445 -2.82 -14.82 -12.88
C GLY A 445 -3.41 -13.48 -12.46
N HIS A 446 -2.90 -12.94 -11.38
CA HIS A 446 -3.34 -11.69 -10.76
C HIS A 446 -2.14 -10.80 -10.44
N ASP A 447 -2.42 -9.55 -10.07
CA ASP A 447 -1.41 -8.62 -9.56
C ASP A 447 -1.16 -8.82 -8.07
N CYS A 448 -0.16 -8.14 -7.52
CA CYS A 448 0.21 -8.27 -6.13
C CYS A 448 -0.93 -7.86 -5.19
N PHE A 449 -1.22 -8.72 -4.22
CA PHE A 449 -2.24 -8.46 -3.23
C PHE A 449 -1.84 -7.35 -2.25
N ALA A 450 -0.64 -7.37 -1.72
CA ALA A 450 -0.29 -6.52 -0.58
C ALA A 450 -0.06 -5.06 -0.96
N VAL A 451 0.48 -4.78 -2.14
CA VAL A 451 0.89 -3.42 -2.53
C VAL A 451 -0.28 -2.51 -2.85
N ASN A 452 -1.20 -2.99 -3.65
CA ASN A 452 -2.28 -2.15 -4.18
C ASN A 452 -3.55 -2.20 -3.35
N ASN A 453 -3.60 -3.12 -2.42
CA ASN A 453 -4.84 -3.46 -1.78
C ASN A 453 -4.89 -3.03 -0.33
N ARG A 454 -5.84 -2.20 -0.04
CA ARG A 454 -6.50 -2.16 1.26
C ARG A 454 -7.66 -3.17 1.27
N ALA A 455 -7.57 -4.17 0.41
CA ALA A 455 -8.72 -4.96 0.04
C ALA A 455 -8.90 -6.12 1.01
N LEU A 456 -10.10 -6.23 1.53
CA LEU A 456 -10.57 -7.45 2.18
C LEU A 456 -10.87 -8.47 1.08
N PRO A 457 -10.15 -9.59 0.97
CA PRO A 457 -10.29 -10.52 -0.15
C PRO A 457 -11.72 -10.93 -0.44
N GLU A 458 -12.52 -11.10 0.60
CA GLU A 458 -13.91 -11.52 0.50
C GLU A 458 -14.86 -10.40 0.07
N LYS A 459 -14.70 -9.19 0.61
CA LYS A 459 -15.65 -8.07 0.47
C LYS A 459 -15.23 -7.05 -0.58
N GLU A 460 -13.95 -6.79 -0.68
CA GLU A 460 -13.38 -5.71 -1.50
C GLU A 460 -12.08 -6.14 -2.18
N GLY A 461 -11.97 -7.41 -2.54
CA GLY A 461 -10.79 -7.97 -3.16
C GLY A 461 -11.09 -9.10 -4.13
N TYR A 462 -10.10 -9.94 -4.38
CA TYR A 462 -10.12 -10.95 -5.44
C TYR A 462 -11.25 -11.98 -5.33
N LEU A 463 -11.72 -12.33 -4.14
CA LEU A 463 -12.85 -13.27 -4.02
C LEU A 463 -14.15 -12.65 -4.53
N LYS A 464 -14.41 -11.38 -4.19
CA LYS A 464 -15.55 -10.64 -4.76
C LYS A 464 -15.42 -10.52 -6.26
N CYS A 465 -14.24 -10.14 -6.76
CA CYS A 465 -13.95 -10.06 -8.20
C CYS A 465 -14.34 -11.34 -8.93
N ALA A 466 -13.79 -12.48 -8.48
CA ALA A 466 -14.05 -13.77 -9.10
C ALA A 466 -15.54 -14.16 -9.08
N ARG A 467 -16.24 -13.93 -7.95
CA ARG A 467 -17.67 -14.23 -7.82
C ARG A 467 -18.52 -13.39 -8.77
N VAL A 468 -18.24 -12.07 -8.86
CA VAL A 468 -18.96 -11.17 -9.78
C VAL A 468 -18.75 -11.58 -11.23
N LEU A 469 -17.52 -11.84 -11.65
CA LEU A 469 -17.23 -12.29 -13.02
C LEU A 469 -17.85 -13.64 -13.33
N LYS A 470 -17.88 -14.56 -12.38
CA LYS A 470 -18.53 -15.87 -12.51
C LYS A 470 -20.06 -15.75 -12.70
N GLU A 471 -20.70 -14.84 -11.97
CA GLU A 471 -22.14 -14.55 -12.09
C GLU A 471 -22.48 -13.89 -13.42
N LEU A 472 -21.67 -12.94 -13.87
CA LEU A 472 -21.85 -12.26 -15.16
C LEU A 472 -21.68 -13.21 -16.35
N GLY A 473 -20.82 -14.22 -16.24
CA GLY A 473 -20.56 -15.23 -17.25
C GLY A 473 -20.17 -14.65 -18.63
N PRO A 474 -19.16 -13.76 -18.71
CA PRO A 474 -18.76 -13.15 -19.96
C PRO A 474 -18.16 -14.17 -20.92
N ASP A 475 -18.30 -13.90 -22.23
CA ASP A 475 -17.66 -14.70 -23.28
C ASP A 475 -16.16 -14.35 -23.37
N ARG A 476 -15.81 -13.07 -23.05
CA ARG A 476 -14.42 -12.58 -23.03
C ARG A 476 -14.17 -11.61 -21.88
N LEU A 477 -12.94 -11.65 -21.35
CA LEU A 477 -12.41 -10.61 -20.47
C LEU A 477 -11.48 -9.69 -21.24
N MET A 478 -11.72 -8.40 -21.10
CA MET A 478 -10.94 -7.31 -21.64
C MET A 478 -10.05 -6.78 -20.51
N CYS A 479 -8.86 -7.39 -20.37
CA CYS A 479 -7.94 -7.10 -19.27
C CYS A 479 -7.25 -5.76 -19.46
N GLY A 480 -6.90 -5.08 -18.36
CA GLY A 480 -6.14 -3.82 -18.39
C GLY A 480 -4.71 -3.98 -18.88
N HIS A 481 -4.13 -5.15 -18.66
CA HIS A 481 -2.85 -5.58 -19.23
C HIS A 481 -3.00 -6.93 -19.92
N SER A 482 -1.92 -7.39 -20.59
CA SER A 482 -1.82 -8.73 -21.19
C SER A 482 -2.85 -9.02 -22.30
N HIS A 483 -3.17 -10.29 -22.47
CA HIS A 483 -4.06 -10.75 -23.53
C HIS A 483 -5.54 -10.69 -23.16
N ILE A 484 -6.38 -10.63 -24.17
CA ILE A 484 -7.81 -10.88 -24.03
C ILE A 484 -8.02 -12.35 -23.67
N ILE A 485 -8.90 -12.62 -22.73
CA ILE A 485 -9.24 -13.98 -22.31
C ILE A 485 -10.53 -14.42 -22.97
N ASP A 486 -10.44 -15.38 -23.88
CA ASP A 486 -11.62 -16.05 -24.45
C ASP A 486 -12.07 -17.19 -23.54
N LYS A 487 -13.39 -17.35 -23.34
CA LYS A 487 -13.97 -18.37 -22.46
C LYS A 487 -13.33 -18.39 -21.07
N PRO A 488 -13.39 -17.30 -20.33
CA PRO A 488 -12.52 -17.02 -19.17
C PRO A 488 -12.82 -17.82 -17.91
N MET A 489 -13.82 -18.68 -17.91
CA MET A 489 -14.25 -19.39 -16.71
C MET A 489 -13.12 -20.14 -15.98
N PRO A 490 -12.19 -20.82 -16.66
CA PRO A 490 -11.07 -21.49 -15.98
C PRO A 490 -10.20 -20.49 -15.18
N GLN A 491 -9.91 -19.32 -15.75
CA GLN A 491 -9.10 -18.27 -15.09
C GLN A 491 -9.86 -17.62 -13.92
N ILE A 492 -11.17 -17.42 -14.08
CA ILE A 492 -12.03 -16.92 -13.00
C ILE A 492 -12.04 -17.91 -11.82
N LEU A 493 -12.18 -19.20 -12.07
CA LEU A 493 -12.15 -20.24 -11.03
C LEU A 493 -10.76 -20.35 -10.36
N ARG A 494 -9.69 -20.15 -11.11
CA ARG A 494 -8.32 -20.09 -10.56
C ARG A 494 -8.16 -18.90 -9.59
N LEU A 495 -8.67 -17.71 -9.98
CA LEU A 495 -8.68 -16.54 -9.12
C LEU A 495 -9.54 -16.76 -7.85
N GLU A 496 -10.73 -17.37 -8.01
CA GLU A 496 -11.58 -17.72 -6.85
C GLU A 496 -10.84 -18.63 -5.87
N ARG A 497 -10.13 -19.63 -6.39
CA ARG A 497 -9.36 -20.56 -5.55
C ARG A 497 -8.20 -19.86 -4.84
N PHE A 498 -7.43 -19.06 -5.56
CA PHE A 498 -6.34 -18.26 -4.96
C PHE A 498 -6.88 -17.39 -3.82
N ALA A 499 -7.99 -16.69 -4.04
CA ALA A 499 -8.57 -15.80 -3.04
C ALA A 499 -9.05 -16.54 -1.78
N LEU A 500 -9.62 -17.75 -1.93
CA LEU A 500 -9.99 -18.60 -0.81
C LEU A 500 -8.76 -19.07 -0.01
N ASP A 501 -7.73 -19.55 -0.70
CA ASP A 501 -6.49 -19.98 -0.06
C ASP A 501 -5.78 -18.79 0.62
N LEU A 502 -5.86 -17.58 0.03
CA LEU A 502 -5.33 -16.35 0.63
C LEU A 502 -6.01 -15.99 1.96
N ILE A 503 -7.34 -16.10 2.04
CA ILE A 503 -8.09 -15.87 3.28
C ILE A 503 -7.63 -16.83 4.37
N GLU A 504 -7.42 -18.09 4.05
CA GLU A 504 -6.88 -19.10 4.99
C GLU A 504 -5.50 -18.70 5.51
N LYS A 505 -4.62 -18.27 4.61
CA LYS A 505 -3.27 -17.79 4.95
C LYS A 505 -3.31 -16.52 5.81
N LEU A 506 -4.15 -15.55 5.47
CA LEU A 506 -4.30 -14.33 6.27
C LEU A 506 -4.79 -14.64 7.69
N ARG A 507 -5.72 -15.56 7.86
CA ARG A 507 -6.17 -16.04 9.18
C ARG A 507 -5.06 -16.77 9.94
N GLU A 508 -4.25 -17.57 9.25
CA GLU A 508 -3.12 -18.28 9.85
C GLU A 508 -2.08 -17.32 10.43
N PHE A 509 -1.70 -16.27 9.68
CA PHE A 509 -0.64 -15.34 10.07
C PHE A 509 -1.13 -14.15 10.90
N SER A 510 -2.41 -13.83 10.86
CA SER A 510 -3.00 -12.70 11.60
C SER A 510 -2.80 -12.81 13.11
N PRO A 511 -2.29 -11.77 13.78
CA PRO A 511 -2.33 -11.66 15.24
C PRO A 511 -3.73 -11.28 15.77
N GLU A 512 -4.63 -10.82 14.89
CA GLU A 512 -5.99 -10.41 15.19
C GLU A 512 -6.95 -11.61 15.14
N THR A 513 -7.97 -11.61 15.99
CA THR A 513 -9.02 -12.66 15.99
C THR A 513 -9.82 -12.63 14.69
N GLU A 514 -10.16 -11.43 14.22
CA GLU A 514 -10.80 -11.20 12.93
C GLU A 514 -9.74 -10.78 11.93
N TYR A 515 -9.47 -11.62 10.93
CA TYR A 515 -8.37 -11.42 9.96
C TYR A 515 -8.56 -10.15 9.11
N GLU A 516 -9.75 -9.63 9.03
CA GLU A 516 -10.11 -8.41 8.31
C GLU A 516 -9.31 -7.19 8.80
N TRP A 517 -9.04 -7.12 10.09
CA TRP A 517 -8.19 -6.07 10.66
C TRP A 517 -6.72 -6.17 10.22
N TYR A 518 -6.28 -7.38 9.95
CA TYR A 518 -4.94 -7.66 9.46
C TYR A 518 -4.83 -7.49 7.94
N ALA A 519 -5.84 -7.95 7.20
CA ALA A 519 -5.88 -7.87 5.75
C ALA A 519 -5.98 -6.42 5.24
N ASP A 520 -6.70 -5.56 5.96
CA ASP A 520 -6.73 -4.11 5.70
C ASP A 520 -6.34 -3.36 6.98
N PRO A 521 -5.06 -3.10 7.19
CA PRO A 521 -4.60 -2.37 8.36
C PRO A 521 -4.93 -0.87 8.31
N PHE A 522 -5.37 -0.32 7.15
CA PHE A 522 -5.65 1.11 6.95
C PHE A 522 -7.04 1.53 7.43
N TRP A 523 -7.54 0.93 8.51
CA TRP A 523 -8.86 1.19 9.06
C TRP A 523 -9.00 2.52 9.81
N ALA A 524 -7.90 3.28 9.99
CA ALA A 524 -7.90 4.59 10.64
C ALA A 524 -6.85 5.51 10.02
N THR A 525 -7.18 6.16 8.91
CA THR A 525 -6.20 6.90 8.09
C THR A 525 -6.49 8.40 8.11
N PRO A 526 -5.52 9.26 8.49
CA PRO A 526 -5.62 10.69 8.24
C PRO A 526 -5.51 10.99 6.74
N GLU A 527 -6.19 12.04 6.29
CA GLU A 527 -6.07 12.55 4.92
C GLU A 527 -4.96 13.59 4.81
N GLY A 528 -4.22 13.57 3.70
CA GLY A 528 -3.29 14.63 3.32
C GLY A 528 -4.01 15.94 3.06
N GLN A 529 -3.34 17.06 3.38
CA GLN A 529 -3.92 18.39 3.21
C GLN A 529 -2.89 19.39 2.70
N ILE A 530 -3.35 20.37 1.95
CA ILE A 530 -2.53 21.47 1.46
C ILE A 530 -2.98 22.76 2.16
N ILE A 531 -2.03 23.48 2.74
CA ILE A 531 -2.24 24.86 3.21
C ILE A 531 -1.64 25.77 2.14
N ALA A 532 -2.51 26.42 1.39
CA ALA A 532 -2.11 27.34 0.32
C ALA A 532 -1.35 28.55 0.86
N LYS A 533 -0.55 29.17 0.00
CA LYS A 533 0.22 30.37 0.35
C LYS A 533 -0.70 31.49 0.89
N GLY A 534 -0.44 31.89 2.13
CA GLY A 534 -1.20 32.95 2.81
C GLY A 534 -2.32 32.44 3.71
N GLU A 535 -2.68 31.18 3.63
CA GLU A 535 -3.60 30.53 4.57
C GLU A 535 -2.88 30.09 5.84
N ARG A 536 -3.63 29.87 6.91
CA ARG A 536 -3.07 29.51 8.24
C ARG A 536 -3.57 28.17 8.76
N GLY A 537 -4.43 27.49 8.04
CA GLY A 537 -4.97 26.22 8.51
C GLY A 537 -5.75 25.46 7.43
N CYS A 538 -6.03 24.21 7.75
CA CYS A 538 -6.79 23.30 6.91
C CYS A 538 -7.65 22.37 7.78
N PHE A 539 -8.57 21.65 7.16
CA PHE A 539 -9.27 20.54 7.83
C PHE A 539 -8.55 19.24 7.55
N VAL A 540 -7.92 18.67 8.57
CA VAL A 540 -7.43 17.29 8.52
C VAL A 540 -8.61 16.36 8.82
N ARG A 541 -8.87 15.42 7.93
CA ARG A 541 -9.89 14.41 8.15
C ARG A 541 -9.24 13.09 8.52
N VAL A 542 -9.89 12.34 9.41
CA VAL A 542 -9.50 10.98 9.75
C VAL A 542 -10.63 10.05 9.32
N LYS A 543 -10.32 9.15 8.40
CA LYS A 543 -11.27 8.12 7.93
C LYS A 543 -11.16 6.91 8.84
N LEU A 544 -12.26 6.56 9.49
CA LEU A 544 -12.41 5.34 10.29
C LEU A 544 -13.26 4.33 9.53
N ARG A 545 -12.86 3.08 9.61
CA ARG A 545 -13.58 1.97 9.00
C ARG A 545 -13.64 0.78 9.96
N ASN A 546 -14.82 0.23 10.15
CA ASN A 546 -15.00 -1.02 10.85
C ASN A 546 -14.98 -2.18 9.86
N ASN A 547 -13.85 -2.91 9.81
CA ASN A 547 -13.69 -4.05 8.90
C ASN A 547 -14.33 -5.35 9.45
N SER A 548 -14.72 -5.36 10.74
CA SER A 548 -15.22 -6.55 11.41
C SER A 548 -16.72 -6.80 11.16
N GLU A 549 -17.19 -7.96 11.60
CA GLU A 549 -18.59 -8.34 11.56
C GLU A 549 -19.38 -7.85 12.80
N SER A 550 -18.69 -7.26 13.78
CA SER A 550 -19.26 -6.75 15.03
C SER A 550 -19.12 -5.24 15.14
N PRO A 551 -19.93 -4.54 15.96
CA PRO A 551 -19.66 -3.14 16.27
C PRO A 551 -18.29 -2.96 16.92
N ALA A 552 -17.54 -1.94 16.51
CA ALA A 552 -16.24 -1.59 17.08
C ALA A 552 -16.21 -0.14 17.57
N ARG A 553 -15.59 0.10 18.72
CA ARG A 553 -15.42 1.44 19.31
C ARG A 553 -14.03 1.96 19.05
N PHE A 554 -13.96 3.14 18.47
CA PHE A 554 -12.73 3.86 18.17
C PHE A 554 -12.61 5.08 19.06
N GLN A 555 -11.50 5.20 19.76
CA GLN A 555 -11.17 6.35 20.59
C GLN A 555 -9.76 6.82 20.23
N GLY A 556 -9.51 8.11 20.27
CA GLY A 556 -8.17 8.61 19.99
C GLY A 556 -8.10 10.11 19.78
N CYS A 557 -6.99 10.53 19.22
CA CYS A 557 -6.76 11.92 18.86
C CYS A 557 -5.82 12.03 17.66
N ILE A 558 -5.88 13.18 16.96
CA ILE A 558 -4.87 13.49 15.96
C ILE A 558 -3.59 13.98 16.62
N CYS A 559 -2.45 13.51 16.12
CA CYS A 559 -1.12 13.92 16.54
C CYS A 559 -0.52 14.85 15.48
N LEU A 560 -0.06 16.02 15.92
CA LEU A 560 0.40 17.08 15.04
C LEU A 560 1.89 17.35 15.22
N PRO A 561 2.60 17.75 14.16
CA PRO A 561 3.96 18.19 14.25
C PRO A 561 4.07 19.53 15.02
N GLU A 562 5.29 19.89 15.39
CA GLU A 562 5.55 21.16 16.06
C GLU A 562 5.10 22.36 15.21
N GLY A 563 4.51 23.36 15.87
CA GLY A 563 3.99 24.58 15.22
C GLY A 563 2.54 24.51 14.79
N PHE A 564 1.88 23.36 14.90
CA PHE A 564 0.47 23.21 14.60
C PHE A 564 -0.36 22.90 15.85
N ARG A 565 -1.62 23.34 15.83
CA ARG A 565 -2.58 23.11 16.90
C ARG A 565 -3.97 22.78 16.36
N CYS A 566 -4.65 21.91 17.08
CA CYS A 566 -6.08 21.65 16.97
C CYS A 566 -6.72 21.84 18.35
N PHE A 567 -7.88 22.50 18.45
CA PHE A 567 -8.53 22.75 19.72
C PHE A 567 -9.23 21.50 20.27
N GLU A 568 -9.91 20.79 19.42
CA GLU A 568 -10.61 19.53 19.74
C GLU A 568 -10.02 18.46 18.85
N ASN A 569 -8.97 17.80 19.32
CA ASN A 569 -8.24 16.80 18.55
C ASN A 569 -8.66 15.37 18.86
N GLY A 570 -9.52 15.15 19.89
CA GLY A 570 -9.95 13.84 20.33
C GLY A 570 -11.25 13.37 19.68
N PHE A 571 -11.46 12.06 19.65
CA PHE A 571 -12.70 11.45 19.20
C PHE A 571 -13.04 10.18 19.98
N ASP A 572 -14.32 9.85 20.00
CA ASP A 572 -14.90 8.62 20.53
C ASP A 572 -16.12 8.25 19.69
N ALA A 573 -16.03 7.18 18.94
CA ALA A 573 -17.07 6.77 18.00
C ALA A 573 -17.24 5.25 17.99
N THR A 574 -18.49 4.79 17.86
CA THR A 574 -18.79 3.38 17.65
C THR A 574 -19.37 3.19 16.26
N LEU A 575 -18.75 2.34 15.48
CA LEU A 575 -19.19 1.98 14.13
C LEU A 575 -19.80 0.58 14.12
N GLN A 576 -20.94 0.43 13.45
CA GLN A 576 -21.51 -0.89 13.16
C GLN A 576 -20.60 -1.67 12.22
N ALA A 577 -20.82 -2.98 12.09
CA ALA A 577 -20.12 -3.84 11.14
C ALA A 577 -20.10 -3.22 9.73
N GLY A 578 -18.92 -3.13 9.11
CA GLY A 578 -18.71 -2.51 7.82
C GLY A 578 -18.90 -0.98 7.78
N GLY A 579 -19.18 -0.35 8.94
CA GLY A 579 -19.45 1.09 9.03
C GLY A 579 -18.21 1.93 8.73
N ARG A 580 -18.45 3.11 8.18
CA ARG A 580 -17.43 4.11 7.86
C ARG A 580 -17.78 5.45 8.48
N LEU A 581 -16.78 6.21 8.93
CA LEU A 581 -16.94 7.55 9.49
C LEU A 581 -15.76 8.42 9.10
N THR A 582 -16.03 9.63 8.67
CA THR A 582 -15.02 10.67 8.46
C THR A 582 -15.15 11.72 9.52
N LEU A 583 -14.12 11.89 10.33
CA LEU A 583 -13.99 12.94 11.35
C LEU A 583 -13.18 14.09 10.76
N ALA A 584 -13.55 15.34 11.04
CA ALA A 584 -12.86 16.51 10.53
C ALA A 584 -12.34 17.38 11.68
N PHE A 585 -11.07 17.73 11.64
CA PHE A 585 -10.35 18.50 12.64
C PHE A 585 -9.75 19.75 12.02
N TYR A 586 -10.10 20.93 12.53
CA TYR A 586 -9.47 22.16 12.05
C TYR A 586 -8.09 22.33 12.67
N VAL A 587 -7.07 22.19 11.85
CA VAL A 587 -5.66 22.33 12.21
C VAL A 587 -5.17 23.71 11.79
N ARG A 588 -4.52 24.41 12.70
CA ARG A 588 -4.00 25.76 12.47
C ARG A 588 -2.54 25.87 12.86
N ALA A 589 -1.75 26.54 12.05
CA ALA A 589 -0.40 26.96 12.42
C ALA A 589 -0.48 28.07 13.51
N GLU A 590 0.22 27.87 14.62
CA GLU A 590 0.26 28.83 15.73
C GLU A 590 1.00 30.13 15.36
N LYS A 591 2.06 29.97 14.56
CA LYS A 591 2.91 31.01 13.97
C LYS A 591 3.09 30.69 12.49
N PRO A 592 3.56 31.62 11.68
CA PRO A 592 3.96 31.28 10.33
C PRO A 592 4.98 30.14 10.35
N VAL A 593 4.62 28.99 9.77
CA VAL A 593 5.52 27.85 9.59
C VAL A 593 6.19 27.95 8.22
N PRO A 594 7.44 27.52 8.08
CA PRO A 594 8.11 27.48 6.79
C PRO A 594 7.32 26.64 5.76
N PRO A 595 7.41 26.96 4.47
CA PRO A 595 6.92 26.05 3.44
C PRO A 595 7.62 24.69 3.54
N GLY A 596 6.85 23.61 3.44
CA GLY A 596 7.39 22.26 3.60
C GLY A 596 6.33 21.21 3.88
N ILE A 597 6.81 20.02 4.23
CA ILE A 597 6.03 18.82 4.53
C ILE A 597 6.00 18.60 6.04
N TYR A 598 4.83 18.37 6.59
CA TYR A 598 4.58 18.20 8.01
C TYR A 598 3.74 16.95 8.25
N PRO A 599 4.28 15.90 8.89
CA PRO A 599 3.55 14.65 9.11
C PRO A 599 2.40 14.84 10.11
N VAL A 600 1.32 14.14 9.89
CA VAL A 600 0.17 14.04 10.78
C VAL A 600 -0.20 12.57 10.97
N THR A 601 -0.49 12.17 12.20
CA THR A 601 -0.89 10.82 12.55
C THR A 601 -2.17 10.84 13.38
N ALA A 602 -2.67 9.67 13.73
CA ALA A 602 -3.74 9.50 14.69
C ALA A 602 -3.35 8.45 15.74
N ASP A 603 -3.36 8.83 17.00
CA ASP A 603 -3.21 7.92 18.15
C ASP A 603 -4.56 7.26 18.42
N ILE A 604 -4.63 5.94 18.28
CA ILE A 604 -5.91 5.21 18.24
C ILE A 604 -5.94 4.05 19.21
N ARG A 605 -7.08 3.94 19.87
CA ARG A 605 -7.52 2.78 20.62
C ARG A 605 -8.77 2.20 19.96
N ARG A 606 -8.78 0.88 19.73
CA ARG A 606 -9.93 0.12 19.23
C ARG A 606 -10.35 -0.91 20.27
N ASP A 607 -11.59 -0.86 20.71
CA ASP A 607 -12.16 -1.78 21.71
C ASP A 607 -11.32 -1.93 22.99
N GLY A 608 -10.69 -0.84 23.41
CA GLY A 608 -9.84 -0.79 24.59
C GLY A 608 -8.38 -1.19 24.39
N VAL A 609 -8.00 -1.66 23.20
CA VAL A 609 -6.61 -1.97 22.82
C VAL A 609 -5.93 -0.75 22.25
N ASP A 610 -4.77 -0.38 22.79
CA ASP A 610 -3.94 0.72 22.29
C ASP A 610 -3.17 0.26 21.05
N PHE A 611 -3.36 0.94 19.91
CA PHE A 611 -2.59 0.74 18.68
C PHE A 611 -1.54 1.82 18.44
N GLY A 612 -1.64 2.93 19.15
CA GLY A 612 -0.74 4.06 19.03
C GLY A 612 -1.01 4.90 17.78
N GLU A 613 0.04 5.61 17.37
CA GLU A 613 0.01 6.45 16.18
C GLU A 613 0.08 5.58 14.92
N LEU A 614 -1.06 5.01 14.52
CA LEU A 614 -1.15 4.22 13.30
C LEU A 614 -0.80 5.09 12.07
N PHE A 615 -1.35 4.93 10.98
CA PHE A 615 -1.01 5.55 9.73
C PHE A 615 -0.74 7.06 9.81
N ASP A 616 0.12 7.51 8.94
CA ASP A 616 0.49 8.91 8.74
C ASP A 616 -0.04 9.41 7.41
N HIS A 617 -0.17 10.70 7.32
CA HIS A 617 -0.22 11.49 6.10
C HIS A 617 0.50 12.82 6.35
N VAL A 618 0.43 13.75 5.41
CA VAL A 618 1.17 15.00 5.52
C VAL A 618 0.29 16.21 5.28
N ILE A 619 0.66 17.31 5.95
CA ILE A 619 0.20 18.66 5.62
C ILE A 619 1.31 19.31 4.79
N CYS A 620 1.01 19.69 3.57
CA CYS A 620 1.90 20.42 2.69
C CYS A 620 1.64 21.91 2.84
N VAL A 621 2.61 22.69 3.33
CA VAL A 621 2.52 24.14 3.44
C VAL A 621 3.20 24.77 2.23
N GLU A 622 2.43 25.41 1.37
CA GLU A 622 2.96 26.04 0.16
C GLU A 622 3.57 27.42 0.42
N GLY A 623 4.58 27.78 -0.37
CA GLY A 623 5.23 29.08 -0.26
C GLY A 623 6.34 29.32 -1.28
N ALA A 624 7.16 30.34 -1.05
CA ALA A 624 8.27 30.66 -1.95
C ALA A 624 9.27 29.50 -2.02
N GLY A 625 9.42 28.92 -3.20
CA GLY A 625 10.36 27.81 -3.47
C GLY A 625 9.81 26.42 -3.15
N PHE A 626 8.58 26.29 -2.66
CA PHE A 626 7.95 24.99 -2.42
C PHE A 626 6.49 25.00 -2.85
N LYS A 627 6.15 24.09 -3.76
CA LYS A 627 4.78 23.80 -4.19
C LYS A 627 4.54 22.30 -4.03
N SER A 628 3.31 21.93 -3.73
CA SER A 628 2.90 20.54 -3.55
C SER A 628 3.09 19.66 -4.79
N GLY A 629 3.32 20.24 -5.96
CA GLY A 629 3.35 19.51 -7.23
C GLY A 629 1.94 19.17 -7.78
N TYR A 630 0.94 19.25 -6.95
CA TYR A 630 -0.47 19.15 -7.32
C TYR A 630 -0.95 20.56 -7.67
N GLY A 631 -0.87 20.94 -8.93
CA GLY A 631 -1.32 22.26 -9.37
C GLY A 631 -2.79 22.52 -9.01
N LEU A 632 -3.00 23.18 -7.89
CA LEU A 632 -4.27 23.89 -7.59
C LEU A 632 -4.20 25.30 -8.15
#